data_6bc680b8d4f5735521e76f61b7939dce
#
_entry.id   6bc680b8d4f5735521e76f61b7939dce
#
_cell.length_a   1.000
_cell.length_b   1.000
_cell.length_c   1.000
_cell.angle_alpha   90.00
_cell.angle_beta   90.00
_cell.angle_gamma   90.00
#
_symmetry.space_group_name_H-M   'P 1'
#
loop_
_entity.id
_entity.type
_entity.pdbx_description
1 polymer ?
#
loop_
_entity_poly.entity_id
_entity_poly.type
_entity_poly.pdbx_seq_one_letter_code
_entity_poly.pdbx_strand_id
1 'polypeptide(L)'
;MIVKKLDDIIGTDSDVDTKTWRSYRFLLKKDGMGFSMHHTIIKENTETYIWYKNHLEAVYCIQGEGEIEVIDTGDVYSIQQGTLYALNGHEKHYLRARSEMHMVCVFNPPLTGREIHSADGSYPLAGE
;
A
#
# COMPACT_ATOMS: atom_id res chain seq x y z
N MET A 1 16.11 4.01 18.99
CA MET A 1 14.76 3.44 18.88
C MET A 1 13.83 4.46 18.20
N ILE A 2 13.02 4.03 17.25
CA ILE A 2 12.04 4.91 16.58
C ILE A 2 10.67 4.60 17.19
N VAL A 3 9.96 5.65 17.65
CA VAL A 3 8.59 5.52 18.16
C VAL A 3 7.76 6.62 17.53
N LYS A 4 6.68 6.24 16.84
CA LYS A 4 5.77 7.18 16.19
C LYS A 4 4.33 6.77 16.47
N LYS A 5 3.46 7.74 16.67
CA LYS A 5 2.02 7.53 16.82
C LYS A 5 1.32 8.02 15.57
N LEU A 6 0.12 7.49 15.30
CA LEU A 6 -0.67 7.92 14.14
C LEU A 6 -0.89 9.44 14.15
N ASP A 7 -1.16 10.03 15.32
CA ASP A 7 -1.36 11.48 15.46
C ASP A 7 -0.12 12.28 15.03
N ASP A 8 1.09 11.68 15.09
CA ASP A 8 2.32 12.33 14.63
C ASP A 8 2.43 12.36 13.10
N ILE A 9 1.64 11.53 12.40
CA ILE A 9 1.70 11.36 10.95
C ILE A 9 0.58 12.16 10.27
N ILE A 10 -0.62 12.18 10.86
CA ILE A 10 -1.80 12.85 10.27
C ILE A 10 -1.49 14.33 10.02
N GLY A 11 -1.75 14.77 8.79
CA GLY A 11 -1.56 16.16 8.36
C GLY A 11 -0.12 16.54 8.04
N THR A 12 0.82 15.61 8.11
CA THR A 12 2.23 15.84 7.73
C THR A 12 2.50 15.39 6.30
N ASP A 13 3.73 15.56 5.83
CA ASP A 13 4.15 15.09 4.50
C ASP A 13 4.12 13.55 4.37
N SER A 14 4.06 12.84 5.50
CA SER A 14 3.94 11.38 5.52
C SER A 14 2.49 10.89 5.49
N ASP A 15 1.52 11.80 5.41
CA ASP A 15 0.09 11.55 5.23
C ASP A 15 -0.25 11.84 3.77
N VAL A 16 -0.34 10.81 2.93
CA VAL A 16 -0.59 10.94 1.50
C VAL A 16 -2.01 10.50 1.20
N ASP A 17 -2.86 11.44 0.78
CA ASP A 17 -4.27 11.20 0.49
C ASP A 17 -4.51 11.30 -1.01
N THR A 18 -5.14 10.25 -1.57
CA THR A 18 -5.52 10.20 -2.99
C THR A 18 -7.01 9.93 -3.12
N LYS A 19 -7.47 9.79 -4.35
CA LYS A 19 -8.89 9.55 -4.62
C LYS A 19 -9.39 8.22 -4.05
N THR A 20 -8.55 7.17 -4.09
CA THR A 20 -8.96 5.81 -3.71
C THR A 20 -8.31 5.28 -2.46
N TRP A 21 -7.23 5.90 -2.00
CA TRP A 21 -6.52 5.46 -0.81
C TRP A 21 -5.88 6.63 -0.07
N ARG A 22 -5.59 6.38 1.22
CA ARG A 22 -4.81 7.29 2.07
C ARG A 22 -3.76 6.48 2.81
N SER A 23 -2.52 6.94 2.74
CA SER A 23 -1.38 6.22 3.30
C SER A 23 -0.70 7.04 4.38
N TYR A 24 -0.65 6.50 5.59
CA TYR A 24 0.13 7.05 6.72
C TYR A 24 1.46 6.33 6.73
N ARG A 25 2.54 7.01 6.36
CA ARG A 25 3.86 6.43 6.11
C ARG A 25 4.73 6.57 7.33
N PHE A 26 4.77 5.51 8.14
CA PHE A 26 5.48 5.49 9.43
C PHE A 26 6.97 5.35 9.28
N LEU A 27 7.42 4.42 8.42
CA LEU A 27 8.84 4.18 8.17
C LEU A 27 9.12 4.38 6.69
N LEU A 28 10.15 5.16 6.41
CA LEU A 28 10.58 5.49 5.06
C LEU A 28 12.05 5.12 4.88
N LYS A 29 12.58 5.32 3.67
CA LYS A 29 13.98 5.03 3.37
C LYS A 29 14.94 5.70 4.35
N LYS A 30 14.67 6.95 4.74
CA LYS A 30 15.51 7.72 5.66
C LYS A 30 15.64 7.10 7.06
N ASP A 31 14.71 6.25 7.45
CA ASP A 31 14.73 5.61 8.76
C ASP A 31 15.72 4.43 8.83
N GLY A 32 16.26 4.00 7.68
CA GLY A 32 17.36 3.05 7.62
C GLY A 32 17.01 1.60 7.96
N MET A 33 15.72 1.24 7.94
CA MET A 33 15.27 -0.12 8.29
C MET A 33 15.36 -1.12 7.13
N GLY A 34 15.62 -0.65 5.91
CA GLY A 34 15.68 -1.50 4.73
C GLY A 34 14.30 -1.79 4.11
N PHE A 35 13.25 -1.23 4.66
CA PHE A 35 11.88 -1.30 4.14
C PHE A 35 11.13 -0.03 4.53
N SER A 36 10.01 0.23 3.88
CA SER A 36 9.04 1.22 4.36
C SER A 36 7.79 0.51 4.89
N MET A 37 7.13 1.12 5.86
CA MET A 37 5.93 0.57 6.49
C MET A 37 4.87 1.64 6.58
N HIS A 38 3.66 1.33 6.09
CA HIS A 38 2.54 2.25 6.04
C HIS A 38 1.29 1.64 6.66
N HIS A 39 0.47 2.47 7.27
CA HIS A 39 -0.93 2.17 7.54
C HIS A 39 -1.73 2.81 6.41
N THR A 40 -2.36 2.00 5.58
CA THR A 40 -3.08 2.47 4.40
C THR A 40 -4.57 2.21 4.54
N ILE A 41 -5.37 3.23 4.28
CA ILE A 41 -6.82 3.11 4.16
C ILE A 41 -7.15 2.99 2.68
N ILE A 42 -7.86 1.92 2.31
CA ILE A 42 -8.47 1.80 0.99
C ILE A 42 -9.92 2.25 1.13
N LYS A 43 -10.29 3.28 0.40
CA LYS A 43 -11.59 3.93 0.56
C LYS A 43 -12.72 3.02 0.09
N GLU A 44 -13.86 3.09 0.77
CA GLU A 44 -15.04 2.28 0.47
C GLU A 44 -15.49 2.45 -0.98
N ASN A 45 -15.92 1.35 -1.60
CA ASN A 45 -16.45 1.32 -2.97
C ASN A 45 -15.49 1.86 -4.02
N THR A 46 -14.19 1.58 -3.84
CA THR A 46 -13.17 1.99 -4.82
C THR A 46 -12.55 0.78 -5.50
N GLU A 47 -12.02 1.03 -6.69
CA GLU A 47 -11.17 0.10 -7.45
C GLU A 47 -9.90 0.83 -7.82
N THR A 48 -8.76 0.22 -7.58
CA THR A 48 -7.45 0.78 -7.89
C THR A 48 -6.65 -0.22 -8.70
N TYR A 49 -6.20 0.19 -9.90
CA TYR A 49 -5.24 -0.59 -10.68
C TYR A 49 -3.84 -0.33 -10.14
N ILE A 50 -3.08 -1.40 -9.88
CA ILE A 50 -1.75 -1.32 -9.27
C ILE A 50 -0.81 -2.29 -9.99
N TRP A 51 0.42 -1.83 -10.25
CA TRP A 51 1.49 -2.65 -10.78
C TRP A 51 2.82 -2.21 -10.17
N TYR A 52 3.25 -2.85 -9.10
CA TYR A 52 4.53 -2.54 -8.47
C TYR A 52 5.68 -3.28 -9.15
N LYS A 53 6.09 -2.79 -10.33
CA LYS A 53 7.20 -3.37 -11.10
C LYS A 53 8.57 -3.09 -10.47
N ASN A 54 8.66 -2.07 -9.61
CA ASN A 54 9.89 -1.62 -8.96
C ASN A 54 9.98 -2.01 -7.47
N HIS A 55 8.90 -2.59 -6.91
CA HIS A 55 8.81 -2.87 -5.49
C HIS A 55 8.17 -4.24 -5.26
N LEU A 56 8.57 -4.88 -4.16
CA LEU A 56 7.79 -5.96 -3.54
C LEU A 56 6.94 -5.33 -2.45
N GLU A 57 5.74 -5.88 -2.23
CA GLU A 57 4.87 -5.40 -1.17
C GLU A 57 4.24 -6.59 -0.45
N ALA A 58 4.22 -6.50 0.90
CA ALA A 58 3.40 -7.36 1.73
C ALA A 58 2.30 -6.51 2.36
N VAL A 59 1.07 -7.04 2.39
CA VAL A 59 -0.11 -6.33 2.88
C VAL A 59 -0.86 -7.23 3.85
N TYR A 60 -1.14 -6.71 5.04
CA TYR A 60 -1.95 -7.39 6.05
C TYR A 60 -3.18 -6.57 6.37
N CYS A 61 -4.37 -7.14 6.12
CA CYS A 61 -5.65 -6.47 6.38
C CYS A 61 -6.02 -6.59 7.85
N ILE A 62 -6.19 -5.45 8.52
CA ILE A 62 -6.60 -5.41 9.93
C ILE A 62 -8.06 -5.03 10.13
N GLN A 63 -8.73 -4.53 9.09
CA GLN A 63 -10.14 -4.14 9.13
C GLN A 63 -10.70 -4.03 7.72
N GLY A 64 -11.97 -4.38 7.55
CA GLY A 64 -12.71 -4.19 6.32
C GLY A 64 -12.71 -5.41 5.40
N GLU A 65 -13.36 -5.27 4.25
CA GLU A 65 -13.58 -6.34 3.28
C GLU A 65 -13.39 -5.83 1.86
N GLY A 66 -12.81 -6.67 1.02
CA GLY A 66 -12.63 -6.40 -0.39
C GLY A 66 -12.10 -7.61 -1.13
N GLU A 67 -11.42 -7.35 -2.23
CA GLU A 67 -10.82 -8.40 -3.05
C GLU A 67 -9.63 -7.86 -3.82
N ILE A 68 -8.77 -8.78 -4.25
CA ILE A 68 -7.68 -8.52 -5.18
C ILE A 68 -7.83 -9.45 -6.38
N GLU A 69 -7.74 -8.89 -7.58
CA GLU A 69 -7.74 -9.65 -8.83
C GLU A 69 -6.39 -9.56 -9.50
N VAL A 70 -5.76 -10.71 -9.74
CA VAL A 70 -4.50 -10.80 -10.49
C VAL A 70 -4.85 -10.82 -11.98
N ILE A 71 -4.41 -9.80 -12.72
CA ILE A 71 -4.88 -9.58 -14.09
C ILE A 71 -4.43 -10.70 -15.03
N ASP A 72 -3.16 -11.11 -14.96
CA ASP A 72 -2.61 -12.08 -15.92
C ASP A 72 -3.20 -13.49 -15.76
N THR A 73 -3.66 -13.85 -14.56
CA THR A 73 -4.23 -15.18 -14.30
C THR A 73 -5.74 -15.17 -14.18
N GLY A 74 -6.33 -14.01 -13.90
CA GLY A 74 -7.76 -13.87 -13.60
C GLY A 74 -8.16 -14.36 -12.21
N ASP A 75 -7.20 -14.76 -11.37
CA ASP A 75 -7.48 -15.21 -10.01
C ASP A 75 -7.97 -14.05 -9.17
N VAL A 76 -9.02 -14.30 -8.37
CA VAL A 76 -9.59 -13.34 -7.45
C VAL A 76 -9.51 -13.91 -6.04
N TYR A 77 -8.94 -13.14 -5.12
CA TYR A 77 -8.83 -13.53 -3.71
C TYR A 77 -9.61 -12.56 -2.85
N SER A 78 -10.43 -13.09 -1.95
CA SER A 78 -11.13 -12.28 -0.95
C SER A 78 -10.15 -11.73 0.07
N ILE A 79 -10.37 -10.48 0.48
CA ILE A 79 -9.60 -9.82 1.55
C ILE A 79 -10.58 -9.49 2.68
N GLN A 80 -10.20 -9.88 3.89
CA GLN A 80 -10.92 -9.57 5.11
C GLN A 80 -9.92 -9.42 6.25
N GLN A 81 -10.41 -9.07 7.43
CA GLN A 81 -9.54 -8.99 8.62
C GLN A 81 -8.75 -10.30 8.77
N GLY A 82 -7.43 -10.19 8.89
CA GLY A 82 -6.54 -11.33 9.05
C GLY A 82 -5.97 -11.90 7.74
N THR A 83 -6.31 -11.32 6.59
CA THR A 83 -5.76 -11.75 5.30
C THR A 83 -4.43 -11.06 5.04
N LEU A 84 -3.40 -11.86 4.70
CA LEU A 84 -2.14 -11.37 4.16
C LEU A 84 -2.07 -11.71 2.67
N TYR A 85 -1.63 -10.75 1.85
CA TYR A 85 -1.15 -11.06 0.52
C TYR A 85 0.21 -10.40 0.29
N ALA A 86 1.04 -11.05 -0.51
CA ALA A 86 2.38 -10.55 -0.84
C ALA A 86 2.56 -10.56 -2.35
N LEU A 87 2.91 -9.40 -2.88
CA LEU A 87 3.16 -9.20 -4.31
C LEU A 87 4.63 -9.51 -4.56
N ASN A 88 4.97 -10.79 -4.64
CA ASN A 88 6.35 -11.27 -4.78
C ASN A 88 6.75 -11.56 -6.24
N GLY A 89 5.83 -11.41 -7.18
CA GLY A 89 6.05 -11.63 -8.62
C GLY A 89 5.74 -10.38 -9.45
N HIS A 90 5.67 -9.21 -8.84
CA HIS A 90 5.31 -7.94 -9.52
C HIS A 90 3.98 -8.03 -10.26
N GLU A 91 2.99 -8.69 -9.67
CA GLU A 91 1.69 -8.94 -10.30
C GLU A 91 0.92 -7.65 -10.54
N LYS A 92 0.44 -7.47 -11.78
CA LYS A 92 -0.55 -6.45 -12.08
C LYS A 92 -1.88 -6.87 -11.48
N HIS A 93 -2.54 -5.95 -10.78
CA HIS A 93 -3.77 -6.30 -10.09
C HIS A 93 -4.74 -5.13 -9.93
N TYR A 94 -6.00 -5.47 -9.70
CA TYR A 94 -7.00 -4.55 -9.20
C TYR A 94 -7.21 -4.82 -7.71
N LEU A 95 -7.22 -3.76 -6.92
CA LEU A 95 -7.58 -3.81 -5.50
C LEU A 95 -8.95 -3.15 -5.36
N ARG A 96 -9.93 -3.89 -4.83
CA ARG A 96 -11.30 -3.40 -4.66
C ARG A 96 -11.70 -3.46 -3.21
N ALA A 97 -12.23 -2.36 -2.69
CA ALA A 97 -12.76 -2.28 -1.34
C ALA A 97 -14.28 -2.24 -1.37
N ARG A 98 -14.94 -3.22 -0.73
CA ARG A 98 -16.39 -3.20 -0.53
C ARG A 98 -16.75 -2.33 0.67
N SER A 99 -15.95 -2.39 1.72
CA SER A 99 -15.99 -1.47 2.84
C SER A 99 -14.63 -0.79 2.96
N GLU A 100 -14.53 0.25 3.80
CA GLU A 100 -13.24 0.85 4.08
C GLU A 100 -12.30 -0.20 4.66
N MET A 101 -11.13 -0.39 4.02
CA MET A 101 -10.13 -1.35 4.50
C MET A 101 -8.96 -0.62 5.14
N HIS A 102 -8.49 -1.16 6.27
CA HIS A 102 -7.24 -0.72 6.91
C HIS A 102 -6.19 -1.80 6.72
N MET A 103 -5.07 -1.40 6.12
CA MET A 103 -4.00 -2.31 5.71
C MET A 103 -2.68 -1.88 6.33
N VAL A 104 -1.90 -2.85 6.80
CA VAL A 104 -0.49 -2.63 7.10
C VAL A 104 0.30 -3.04 5.88
N CYS A 105 1.05 -2.11 5.29
CA CYS A 105 1.77 -2.30 4.04
C CYS A 105 3.26 -2.15 4.27
N VAL A 106 4.05 -3.08 3.71
CA VAL A 106 5.51 -3.05 3.79
C VAL A 106 6.07 -3.14 2.38
N PHE A 107 6.96 -2.20 2.03
CA PHE A 107 7.59 -2.14 0.71
C PHE A 107 9.09 -2.38 0.79
N ASN A 108 9.61 -3.13 -0.18
CA ASN A 108 11.05 -3.31 -0.41
C ASN A 108 11.33 -3.12 -1.92
N PRO A 109 12.18 -2.19 -2.35
CA PRO A 109 12.89 -1.20 -1.52
C PRO A 109 11.94 -0.21 -0.86
N PRO A 110 12.41 0.52 0.19
CA PRO A 110 11.56 1.46 0.90
C PRO A 110 11.17 2.67 0.04
N LEU A 111 9.96 3.19 0.26
CA LEU A 111 9.54 4.47 -0.29
C LEU A 111 10.29 5.60 0.41
N THR A 112 10.37 6.76 -0.26
CA THR A 112 11.12 7.93 0.22
C THR A 112 10.25 8.99 0.88
N GLY A 113 8.95 9.06 0.56
CA GLY A 113 8.07 10.05 1.16
C GLY A 113 6.68 10.11 0.58
N ARG A 114 6.47 10.88 -0.46
CA ARG A 114 5.14 11.21 -0.99
C ARG A 114 4.81 10.53 -2.32
N GLU A 115 5.47 9.44 -2.63
CA GLU A 115 5.20 8.73 -3.90
C GLU A 115 3.72 8.42 -4.05
N ILE A 116 3.20 8.68 -5.26
CA ILE A 116 1.88 8.24 -5.70
C ILE A 116 2.08 7.38 -6.95
N HIS A 117 1.07 6.60 -7.31
CA HIS A 117 1.17 5.74 -8.48
C HIS A 117 1.40 6.56 -9.74
N SER A 118 2.38 6.13 -10.55
CA SER A 118 2.56 6.60 -11.92
C SER A 118 1.41 6.09 -12.79
N ALA A 119 1.33 6.56 -14.05
CA ALA A 119 0.24 6.18 -14.96
C ALA A 119 0.13 4.66 -15.18
N ASP A 120 1.24 3.91 -15.03
CA ASP A 120 1.27 2.45 -15.17
C ASP A 120 0.93 1.70 -13.87
N GLY A 121 0.56 2.39 -12.80
CA GLY A 121 0.21 1.80 -11.52
C GLY A 121 1.39 1.49 -10.60
N SER A 122 2.60 1.92 -10.94
CA SER A 122 3.81 1.67 -10.16
C SER A 122 4.25 2.90 -9.37
N TYR A 123 5.14 2.70 -8.41
CA TYR A 123 5.89 3.77 -7.77
C TYR A 123 7.26 3.92 -8.43
N PRO A 124 7.80 5.16 -8.54
CA PRO A 124 9.17 5.36 -8.99
C PRO A 124 10.16 4.81 -7.97
N LEU A 125 11.34 4.38 -8.45
CA LEU A 125 12.44 4.03 -7.58
C LEU A 125 13.01 5.29 -6.90
N ALA A 126 13.59 5.11 -5.71
CA ALA A 126 14.25 6.20 -5.01
C ALA A 126 15.37 6.79 -5.87
N GLY A 127 15.34 8.12 -6.08
CA GLY A 127 16.30 8.84 -6.90
C GLY A 127 15.92 9.01 -8.37
N GLU A 128 14.78 8.50 -8.78
CA GLU A 128 14.23 8.73 -10.13
C GLU A 128 13.37 9.99 -10.20
#